data_788fcda08b19252e846d29805f78f8ec
#
_entry.id   788fcda08b19252e846d29805f78f8ec
#
_cell.length_a   1.000
_cell.length_b   1.000
_cell.length_c   1.000
_cell.angle_alpha   90.00
_cell.angle_beta   90.00
_cell.angle_gamma   90.00
#
_symmetry.space_group_name_H-M   'P 1'
#
loop_
_entity.id
_entity.type
_entity.pdbx_description
1 polymer ?
#
loop_
_entity_poly.entity_id
_entity_poly.type
_entity_poly.pdbx_seq_one_letter_code
_entity_poly.pdbx_strand_id
1 'polypeptide(L)'
;GELRGWQSELEQQLEEAPVDERKITFYVDPEGNKGKTWFTGYMFTKFPDNVQIIGSGRKEDMAYALDATKCIVFLAVPRGGMEFFQYSFVESLKDRMVFSTKYEPVMKIMIRNPHVIVMCNEYPDETKLSADRFDIRPL
;
A
#
# COMPACT_ATOMS: atom_id res chain seq x y z
N GLY A 1 2.00 12.84 -19.12
CA GLY A 1 2.30 14.18 -18.61
C GLY A 1 3.40 14.16 -17.56
N GLU A 2 3.72 15.33 -17.10
CA GLU A 2 4.71 15.48 -16.03
C GLU A 2 4.15 15.01 -14.70
N LEU A 3 5.01 14.48 -13.86
CA LEU A 3 4.66 14.12 -12.51
C LEU A 3 4.41 15.35 -11.64
N ARG A 4 3.43 15.29 -10.78
CA ARG A 4 3.23 16.29 -9.72
C ARG A 4 4.34 16.15 -8.67
N GLY A 5 4.53 17.17 -7.85
CA GLY A 5 5.61 17.18 -6.85
C GLY A 5 5.59 15.96 -5.93
N TRP A 6 4.42 15.60 -5.38
CA TRP A 6 4.32 14.46 -4.48
C TRP A 6 4.60 13.14 -5.20
N GLN A 7 4.23 13.03 -6.47
CA GLN A 7 4.47 11.83 -7.29
C GLN A 7 5.97 11.65 -7.55
N SER A 8 6.64 12.73 -7.92
CA SER A 8 8.08 12.71 -8.17
C SER A 8 8.86 12.34 -6.91
N GLU A 9 8.49 12.89 -5.75
CA GLU A 9 9.12 12.56 -4.47
C GLU A 9 8.91 11.09 -4.11
N LEU A 10 7.69 10.59 -4.27
CA LEU A 10 7.38 9.19 -3.96
C LEU A 10 8.13 8.24 -4.89
N GLU A 11 8.16 8.51 -6.19
CA GLU A 11 8.92 7.68 -7.13
C GLU A 11 10.39 7.59 -6.73
N GLN A 12 11.01 8.73 -6.42
CA GLN A 12 12.40 8.77 -6.00
C GLN A 12 12.60 7.98 -4.71
N GLN A 13 11.71 8.13 -3.73
CA GLN A 13 11.77 7.39 -2.47
C GLN A 13 11.68 5.88 -2.70
N LEU A 14 10.77 5.44 -3.57
CA LEU A 14 10.58 4.01 -3.85
C LEU A 14 11.75 3.39 -4.61
N GLU A 15 12.47 4.18 -5.41
CA GLU A 15 13.64 3.70 -6.14
C GLU A 15 14.92 3.71 -5.31
N GLU A 16 15.13 4.73 -4.48
CA GLU A 16 16.44 5.03 -3.90
C GLU A 16 16.52 4.86 -2.38
N ALA A 17 15.43 5.15 -1.68
CA ALA A 17 15.47 5.14 -0.23
C ALA A 17 15.42 3.73 0.36
N PRO A 18 16.13 3.46 1.47
CA PRO A 18 15.92 2.21 2.20
C PRO A 18 14.48 2.11 2.68
N VAL A 19 13.95 0.89 2.71
CA VAL A 19 12.60 0.65 3.21
C VAL A 19 12.57 0.87 4.72
N ASP A 20 11.63 1.69 5.19
CA ASP A 20 11.31 1.74 6.62
C ASP A 20 10.57 0.46 7.00
N GLU A 21 11.12 -0.29 7.93
CA GLU A 21 10.58 -1.60 8.31
C GLU A 21 9.25 -1.53 9.07
N ARG A 22 8.88 -0.35 9.57
CA ARG A 22 7.69 -0.17 10.41
C ARG A 22 6.57 0.61 9.72
N LYS A 23 6.92 1.64 8.95
CA LYS A 23 5.97 2.63 8.47
C LYS A 23 5.13 2.16 7.29
N ILE A 24 3.84 2.48 7.37
CA ILE A 24 2.87 2.35 6.28
C ILE A 24 2.55 3.77 5.84
N THR A 25 2.73 4.07 4.55
CA THR A 25 2.51 5.41 4.02
C THR A 25 1.06 5.56 3.54
N PHE A 26 0.35 6.56 4.06
CA PHE A 26 -1.01 6.87 3.67
C PHE A 26 -1.04 8.21 2.94
N TYR A 27 -1.32 8.20 1.65
CA TYR A 27 -1.62 9.42 0.90
C TYR A 27 -3.11 9.68 0.98
N VAL A 28 -3.47 10.78 1.63
CA VAL A 28 -4.87 11.12 1.92
C VAL A 28 -5.29 12.32 1.10
N ASP A 29 -6.29 12.14 0.25
CA ASP A 29 -6.82 13.19 -0.62
C ASP A 29 -8.33 13.34 -0.38
N PRO A 30 -8.75 14.20 0.58
CA PRO A 30 -10.17 14.35 0.88
C PRO A 30 -11.00 14.91 -0.27
N GLU A 31 -10.38 15.71 -1.13
CA GLU A 31 -11.07 16.38 -2.24
C GLU A 31 -11.10 15.54 -3.52
N GLY A 32 -10.10 14.70 -3.73
CA GLY A 32 -9.94 13.96 -4.98
C GLY A 32 -9.15 14.73 -6.03
N ASN A 33 -8.92 14.10 -7.17
CA ASN A 33 -8.25 14.68 -8.35
C ASN A 33 -6.79 15.08 -8.15
N LYS A 34 -6.09 14.44 -7.23
CA LYS A 34 -4.63 14.67 -7.05
C LYS A 34 -3.77 13.67 -7.83
N GLY A 35 -4.39 12.79 -8.61
CA GLY A 35 -3.66 11.87 -9.49
C GLY A 35 -3.19 10.58 -8.85
N LYS A 36 -3.82 10.14 -7.75
CA LYS A 36 -3.43 8.91 -7.04
C LYS A 36 -3.55 7.66 -7.91
N THR A 37 -4.73 7.47 -8.52
CA THR A 37 -4.99 6.30 -9.37
C THR A 37 -4.08 6.27 -10.59
N TRP A 38 -3.92 7.41 -11.23
CA TRP A 38 -3.03 7.52 -12.38
C TRP A 38 -1.59 7.15 -12.01
N PHE A 39 -1.13 7.63 -10.86
CA PHE A 39 0.25 7.38 -10.42
C PHE A 39 0.52 5.91 -10.13
N THR A 40 -0.44 5.20 -9.51
CA THR A 40 -0.26 3.76 -9.26
C THR A 40 -0.13 2.98 -10.58
N GLY A 41 -0.95 3.33 -11.58
CA GLY A 41 -0.85 2.75 -12.91
C GLY A 41 0.47 3.07 -13.61
N TYR A 42 0.93 4.31 -13.48
CA TYR A 42 2.23 4.74 -13.99
C TYR A 42 3.38 3.91 -13.39
N MET A 43 3.39 3.74 -12.07
CA MET A 43 4.42 2.97 -11.38
C MET A 43 4.37 1.49 -11.75
N PHE A 44 3.17 0.94 -11.87
CA PHE A 44 3.00 -0.46 -12.30
C PHE A 44 3.56 -0.67 -13.72
N THR A 45 3.30 0.25 -14.63
CA THR A 45 3.78 0.18 -16.00
C THR A 45 5.29 0.31 -16.08
N LYS A 46 5.87 1.21 -15.28
CA LYS A 46 7.31 1.47 -15.28
C LYS A 46 8.11 0.37 -14.59
N PHE A 47 7.58 -0.21 -13.52
CA PHE A 47 8.27 -1.21 -12.70
C PHE A 47 7.41 -2.47 -12.48
N PRO A 48 7.04 -3.18 -13.57
CA PRO A 48 6.08 -4.29 -13.45
C PRO A 48 6.58 -5.46 -12.60
N ASP A 49 7.89 -5.64 -12.49
CA ASP A 49 8.47 -6.72 -11.69
C ASP A 49 8.52 -6.40 -10.19
N ASN A 50 8.34 -5.14 -9.82
CA ASN A 50 8.49 -4.68 -8.43
C ASN A 50 7.18 -4.18 -7.82
N VAL A 51 6.24 -3.72 -8.64
CA VAL A 51 5.02 -3.05 -8.22
C VAL A 51 3.83 -3.98 -8.35
N GLN A 52 3.00 -4.01 -7.31
CA GLN A 52 1.67 -4.60 -7.38
C GLN A 52 0.64 -3.65 -6.81
N ILE A 53 -0.57 -3.72 -7.34
CA ILE A 53 -1.70 -2.91 -6.89
C ILE A 53 -2.78 -3.86 -6.38
N ILE A 54 -3.17 -3.69 -5.12
CA ILE A 54 -4.20 -4.53 -4.50
C ILE A 54 -5.39 -3.64 -4.19
N GLY A 55 -6.56 -4.00 -4.70
CA GLY A 55 -7.80 -3.33 -4.36
C GLY A 55 -8.20 -3.63 -2.92
N SER A 56 -8.76 -2.65 -2.23
CA SER A 56 -9.27 -2.81 -0.88
C SER A 56 -10.47 -3.76 -0.87
N GLY A 57 -10.52 -4.64 0.11
CA GLY A 57 -11.57 -5.63 0.24
C GLY A 57 -11.38 -6.48 1.49
N ARG A 58 -11.90 -7.69 1.46
CA ARG A 58 -11.71 -8.62 2.59
C ARG A 58 -10.25 -9.05 2.70
N LYS A 59 -9.80 -9.26 3.93
CA LYS A 59 -8.42 -9.64 4.21
C LYS A 59 -8.01 -10.91 3.45
N GLU A 60 -8.87 -11.94 3.42
CA GLU A 60 -8.56 -13.19 2.74
C GLU A 60 -8.40 -13.03 1.22
N ASP A 61 -9.16 -12.11 0.61
CA ASP A 61 -9.05 -11.84 -0.82
C ASP A 61 -7.76 -11.10 -1.15
N MET A 62 -7.40 -10.11 -0.32
CA MET A 62 -6.14 -9.37 -0.48
C MET A 62 -4.94 -10.26 -0.26
N ALA A 63 -4.98 -11.11 0.76
CA ALA A 63 -3.92 -12.08 1.04
C ALA A 63 -3.73 -13.07 -0.12
N TYR A 64 -4.82 -13.51 -0.72
CA TYR A 64 -4.77 -14.39 -1.88
C TYR A 64 -4.14 -13.72 -3.10
N ALA A 65 -4.50 -12.44 -3.35
CA ALA A 65 -4.00 -11.67 -4.49
C ALA A 65 -2.53 -11.28 -4.36
N LEU A 66 -1.98 -11.28 -3.15
CA LEU A 66 -0.63 -10.82 -2.87
C LEU A 66 0.43 -11.66 -3.57
N ASP A 67 1.35 -10.99 -4.26
CA ASP A 67 2.56 -11.58 -4.83
C ASP A 67 3.74 -11.29 -3.89
N ALA A 68 4.28 -12.31 -3.25
CA ALA A 68 5.36 -12.17 -2.29
C ALA A 68 6.69 -11.69 -2.88
N THR A 69 6.82 -11.69 -4.21
CA THR A 69 8.04 -11.26 -4.91
C THR A 69 8.04 -9.78 -5.28
N LYS A 70 6.88 -9.09 -5.17
CA LYS A 70 6.75 -7.68 -5.56
C LYS A 70 6.64 -6.80 -4.34
N CYS A 71 7.72 -6.10 -4.02
CA CYS A 71 7.89 -5.40 -2.75
C CYS A 71 7.58 -3.89 -2.78
N ILE A 72 6.92 -3.40 -3.81
CA ILE A 72 6.28 -2.08 -3.82
C ILE A 72 4.78 -2.33 -3.94
N VAL A 73 4.08 -2.20 -2.82
CA VAL A 73 2.66 -2.58 -2.72
C VAL A 73 1.81 -1.34 -2.56
N PHE A 74 0.98 -1.07 -3.57
CA PHE A 74 -0.05 -0.03 -3.50
C PHE A 74 -1.38 -0.66 -3.12
N LEU A 75 -2.06 -0.07 -2.13
CA LEU A 75 -3.45 -0.41 -1.82
C LEU A 75 -4.35 0.72 -2.31
N ALA A 76 -5.28 0.38 -3.19
CA ALA A 76 -6.24 1.33 -3.73
C ALA A 76 -7.53 1.24 -2.92
N VAL A 77 -7.80 2.28 -2.14
CA VAL A 77 -9.00 2.35 -1.29
C VAL A 77 -9.96 3.37 -1.90
N PRO A 78 -11.16 2.96 -2.31
CA PRO A 78 -12.12 3.89 -2.87
C PRO A 78 -12.68 4.82 -1.80
N ARG A 79 -13.29 5.94 -2.24
CA ARG A 79 -13.95 6.86 -1.32
C ARG A 79 -14.97 6.12 -0.45
N GLY A 80 -14.92 6.38 0.86
CA GLY A 80 -15.72 5.68 1.86
C GLY A 80 -15.15 4.34 2.31
N GLY A 81 -14.10 3.85 1.65
CA GLY A 81 -13.54 2.52 1.93
C GLY A 81 -12.69 2.44 3.19
N MET A 82 -12.19 3.57 3.71
CA MET A 82 -11.35 3.56 4.90
C MET A 82 -12.10 3.10 6.15
N GLU A 83 -13.41 3.22 6.18
CA GLU A 83 -14.24 2.68 7.26
C GLU A 83 -14.04 1.17 7.45
N PHE A 84 -13.79 0.45 6.35
CA PHE A 84 -13.63 -1.00 6.33
C PHE A 84 -12.18 -1.45 6.11
N PHE A 85 -11.22 -0.52 6.24
CA PHE A 85 -9.83 -0.81 5.95
C PHE A 85 -9.26 -1.89 6.86
N GLN A 86 -8.53 -2.84 6.26
CA GLN A 86 -7.99 -4.00 6.97
C GLN A 86 -6.59 -3.71 7.51
N TYR A 87 -6.51 -3.08 8.68
CA TYR A 87 -5.24 -2.69 9.32
C TYR A 87 -4.32 -3.89 9.58
N SER A 88 -4.90 -5.02 9.97
CA SER A 88 -4.11 -6.22 10.23
C SER A 88 -3.42 -6.77 8.98
N PHE A 89 -4.00 -6.54 7.80
CA PHE A 89 -3.37 -6.94 6.54
C PHE A 89 -2.10 -6.15 6.27
N VAL A 90 -2.15 -4.83 6.38
CA VAL A 90 -0.97 -3.98 6.14
C VAL A 90 0.10 -4.19 7.20
N GLU A 91 -0.28 -4.47 8.44
CA GLU A 91 0.67 -4.83 9.48
C GLU A 91 1.38 -6.15 9.15
N SER A 92 0.63 -7.15 8.71
CA SER A 92 1.19 -8.43 8.26
C SER A 92 2.17 -8.25 7.09
N LEU A 93 1.85 -7.35 6.15
CA LEU A 93 2.76 -7.00 5.06
C LEU A 93 4.09 -6.47 5.58
N LYS A 94 4.05 -5.54 6.53
CA LYS A 94 5.27 -4.97 7.11
C LYS A 94 6.04 -6.00 7.94
N ASP A 95 5.35 -6.98 8.50
CA ASP A 95 5.97 -8.11 9.20
C ASP A 95 6.47 -9.19 8.23
N ARG A 96 6.27 -9.02 6.92
CA ARG A 96 6.67 -9.91 5.83
C ARG A 96 5.95 -11.26 5.82
N MET A 97 4.98 -11.49 6.67
CA MET A 97 4.28 -12.77 6.79
C MET A 97 2.78 -12.56 6.65
N VAL A 98 2.22 -13.05 5.55
CA VAL A 98 0.79 -12.93 5.27
C VAL A 98 0.20 -14.32 5.07
N PHE A 99 -0.69 -14.72 5.99
CA PHE A 99 -1.35 -16.01 5.90
C PHE A 99 -2.55 -15.93 4.95
N SER A 100 -2.48 -16.66 3.85
CA SER A 100 -3.55 -16.76 2.86
C SER A 100 -4.36 -18.00 3.12
N THR A 101 -5.65 -17.82 3.42
CA THR A 101 -6.55 -18.93 3.77
C THR A 101 -7.49 -19.32 2.65
N LYS A 102 -7.61 -18.49 1.61
CA LYS A 102 -8.54 -18.71 0.50
C LYS A 102 -8.09 -19.88 -0.36
N TYR A 103 -8.99 -20.81 -0.60
CA TYR A 103 -8.77 -22.08 -1.31
C TYR A 103 -7.81 -22.99 -0.53
N GLU A 104 -6.51 -22.83 -0.68
CA GLU A 104 -5.50 -23.66 -0.04
C GLU A 104 -4.70 -22.82 0.96
N PRO A 105 -4.62 -23.20 2.25
CA PRO A 105 -3.87 -22.41 3.22
C PRO A 105 -2.37 -22.36 2.89
N VAL A 106 -1.82 -21.15 2.86
CA VAL A 106 -0.39 -20.95 2.63
C VAL A 106 0.10 -19.71 3.37
N MET A 107 1.28 -19.78 3.97
CA MET A 107 1.97 -18.61 4.51
C MET A 107 2.80 -17.99 3.38
N LYS A 108 2.46 -16.75 3.03
CA LYS A 108 3.25 -15.97 2.07
C LYS A 108 4.28 -15.15 2.81
N ILE A 109 5.55 -15.38 2.48
CA ILE A 109 6.65 -14.63 3.08
C ILE A 109 7.21 -13.71 2.00
N MET A 110 7.12 -12.41 2.24
CA MET A 110 7.67 -11.42 1.32
C MET A 110 9.18 -11.60 1.20
N ILE A 111 9.72 -11.55 -0.01
CA ILE A 111 11.16 -11.76 -0.24
C ILE A 111 12.04 -10.73 0.47
N ARG A 112 11.49 -9.55 0.77
CA ARG A 112 12.10 -8.51 1.61
C ARG A 112 11.01 -7.63 2.18
N ASN A 113 11.35 -6.74 3.11
CA ASN A 113 10.37 -5.81 3.67
C ASN A 113 9.82 -4.89 2.58
N PRO A 114 8.51 -4.85 2.38
CA PRO A 114 7.93 -4.07 1.29
C PRO A 114 7.72 -2.61 1.66
N HIS A 115 7.74 -1.75 0.63
CA HIS A 115 7.08 -0.45 0.71
C HIS A 115 5.58 -0.70 0.64
N VAL A 116 4.82 -0.16 1.58
CA VAL A 116 3.36 -0.26 1.59
C VAL A 116 2.76 1.13 1.53
N ILE A 117 2.07 1.42 0.45
CA ILE A 117 1.50 2.75 0.17
C ILE A 117 -0.02 2.62 0.01
N VAL A 118 -0.75 3.29 0.88
CA VAL A 118 -2.22 3.29 0.86
C VAL A 118 -2.70 4.59 0.22
N MET A 119 -3.44 4.47 -0.88
CA MET A 119 -4.05 5.61 -1.58
C MET A 119 -5.51 5.71 -1.16
N CYS A 120 -5.90 6.77 -0.46
CA CYS A 120 -7.22 6.88 0.14
C CYS A 120 -7.76 8.32 0.10
N ASN A 121 -9.03 8.47 0.45
CA ASN A 121 -9.72 9.76 0.49
C ASN A 121 -10.07 10.20 1.91
N GLU A 122 -9.98 9.32 2.90
CA GLU A 122 -10.23 9.63 4.30
C GLU A 122 -8.99 9.27 5.13
N TYR A 123 -8.84 9.94 6.27
CA TYR A 123 -7.73 9.66 7.18
C TYR A 123 -7.88 8.30 7.84
N PRO A 124 -6.77 7.57 8.05
CA PRO A 124 -6.81 6.30 8.77
C PRO A 124 -7.16 6.53 10.25
N ASP A 125 -7.69 5.48 10.87
CA ASP A 125 -7.92 5.45 12.31
C ASP A 125 -6.60 5.08 13.01
N GLU A 126 -5.96 6.06 13.63
CA GLU A 126 -4.64 5.89 14.24
C GLU A 126 -4.67 5.09 15.55
N THR A 127 -5.86 4.69 16.01
CA THR A 127 -5.99 3.80 17.18
C THR A 127 -5.84 2.33 16.83
N LYS A 128 -5.86 1.99 15.55
CA LYS A 128 -5.87 0.59 15.08
C LYS A 128 -4.49 -0.07 15.06
N LEU A 129 -3.43 0.71 15.01
CA LEU A 129 -2.04 0.22 15.03
C LEU A 129 -1.23 1.13 15.96
N SER A 130 -0.02 0.71 16.31
CA SER A 130 0.87 1.58 17.09
C SER A 130 1.27 2.82 16.29
N ALA A 131 1.51 3.94 17.00
CA ALA A 131 1.75 5.24 16.37
C ALA A 131 2.93 5.22 15.38
N ASP A 132 3.94 4.40 15.62
CA ASP A 132 5.13 4.30 14.77
C ASP A 132 4.88 3.61 13.42
N ARG A 133 3.66 3.06 13.21
CA ARG A 133 3.25 2.46 11.94
C ARG A 133 2.79 3.49 10.91
N PHE A 134 2.40 4.68 11.35
CA PHE A 134 1.72 5.66 10.49
C PHE A 134 2.68 6.71 9.92
N ASP A 135 2.70 6.82 8.60
CA ASP A 135 3.28 7.93 7.86
C ASP A 135 2.15 8.52 7.02
N ILE A 136 1.53 9.58 7.51
CA ILE A 136 0.33 10.17 6.88
C ILE A 136 0.75 11.40 6.09
N ARG A 137 0.42 11.40 4.81
CA ARG A 137 0.79 12.46 3.85
C ARG A 137 -0.47 13.04 3.21
N PRO A 138 -0.99 14.15 3.74
CA PRO A 138 -2.15 14.83 3.13
C PRO A 138 -1.80 15.43 1.76
N LEU A 139 -2.71 15.32 0.83
CA LEU A 139 -2.58 15.91 -0.49
C LEU A 139 -3.50 17.10 -0.69
#